data_bdd9e82c8603bcb5c3640e41742d07af
#
_entry.id   bdd9e82c8603bcb5c3640e41742d07af
#
_cell.length_a   1.000
_cell.length_b   1.000
_cell.length_c   1.000
_cell.angle_alpha   90.00
_cell.angle_beta   90.00
_cell.angle_gamma   90.00
#
_symmetry.space_group_name_H-M   'P 1'
#
loop_
_entity.id
_entity.type
_entity.pdbx_description
1 polymer ?
#
loop_
_entity_poly.entity_id
_entity_poly.type
_entity_poly.pdbx_seq_one_letter_code
_entity_poly.pdbx_strand_id
1 'polypeptide(L)'
;TGSDGKTTTTTLISEMLKAEGKTVWLGGNIGTPLLPLTRQMKETDLAVVELSSFQLMDMKRSPQRAVVTNLAPNHLDIHKDMQEYVDAKKNIFRYQDGSGLLVLNADNDITAAFRGNGTTRFFSRKGMAYVCIEDGVICRNGKPILPTKDILIPGVHNIENYMAAITVVEGLVS
;
A
#
# COMPACT_ATOMS: atom_id res chain seq x y z
N THR A 1 0.06 5.00 0.01
CA THR A 1 -0.45 6.17 0.74
C THR A 1 -1.40 5.74 1.85
N GLY A 2 -1.88 6.67 2.68
CA GLY A 2 -2.81 6.49 3.78
C GLY A 2 -2.64 7.59 4.83
N SER A 3 -3.46 7.58 5.88
CA SER A 3 -3.23 8.45 7.05
C SER A 3 -2.05 7.91 7.85
N ASP A 4 -2.09 6.64 8.21
CA ASP A 4 -1.07 5.96 9.02
C ASP A 4 -0.49 4.74 8.29
N GLY A 5 0.66 4.24 8.77
CA GLY A 5 1.29 3.01 8.29
C GLY A 5 2.02 3.10 6.94
N LYS A 6 2.06 4.25 6.29
CA LYS A 6 2.71 4.45 4.98
C LYS A 6 4.16 3.98 4.97
N THR A 7 4.98 4.52 5.87
CA THR A 7 6.41 4.23 5.96
C THR A 7 6.68 2.76 6.27
N THR A 8 5.97 2.21 7.24
CA THR A 8 6.12 0.79 7.60
C THR A 8 5.74 -0.10 6.42
N THR A 9 4.61 0.16 5.76
CA THR A 9 4.15 -0.63 4.61
C THR A 9 5.14 -0.56 3.45
N THR A 10 5.63 0.63 3.07
CA THR A 10 6.60 0.77 1.97
C THR A 10 7.93 0.10 2.30
N THR A 11 8.39 0.19 3.54
CA THR A 11 9.60 -0.52 3.99
C THR A 11 9.42 -2.04 3.90
N LEU A 12 8.30 -2.57 4.41
CA LEU A 12 8.00 -4.01 4.32
C LEU A 12 7.96 -4.50 2.88
N ILE A 13 7.28 -3.78 1.99
CA ILE A 13 7.25 -4.09 0.55
C ILE A 13 8.67 -4.15 -0.02
N SER A 14 9.48 -3.13 0.27
CA SER A 14 10.86 -3.04 -0.21
C SER A 14 11.70 -4.22 0.26
N GLU A 15 11.61 -4.58 1.55
CA GLU A 15 12.39 -5.70 2.11
C GLU A 15 11.92 -7.06 1.57
N MET A 16 10.61 -7.28 1.40
CA MET A 16 10.09 -8.51 0.78
C MET A 16 10.60 -8.66 -0.65
N LEU A 17 10.59 -7.59 -1.45
CA LEU A 17 11.07 -7.63 -2.83
C LEU A 17 12.58 -7.83 -2.91
N LYS A 18 13.37 -7.21 -2.02
CA LYS A 18 14.83 -7.41 -1.94
C LYS A 18 15.16 -8.83 -1.52
N ALA A 19 14.44 -9.42 -0.57
CA ALA A 19 14.62 -10.80 -0.16
C ALA A 19 14.38 -11.77 -1.31
N GLU A 20 13.51 -11.46 -2.25
CA GLU A 20 13.28 -12.19 -3.50
C GLU A 20 14.34 -11.89 -4.59
N GLY A 21 15.39 -11.14 -4.27
CA GLY A 21 16.47 -10.82 -5.20
C GLY A 21 16.14 -9.71 -6.22
N LYS A 22 15.09 -8.92 -5.98
CA LYS A 22 14.74 -7.80 -6.88
C LYS A 22 15.61 -6.57 -6.58
N THR A 23 15.92 -5.79 -7.60
CA THR A 23 16.49 -4.44 -7.44
C THR A 23 15.36 -3.48 -7.10
N VAL A 24 15.43 -2.86 -5.90
CA VAL A 24 14.36 -2.03 -5.36
C VAL A 24 14.85 -0.63 -5.04
N TRP A 25 14.14 0.37 -5.54
CA TRP A 25 14.34 1.80 -5.25
C TRP A 25 13.24 2.27 -4.30
N LEU A 26 13.60 2.56 -3.05
CA LEU A 26 12.66 3.03 -2.01
C LEU A 26 12.80 4.54 -1.82
N GLY A 27 11.69 5.27 -1.85
CA GLY A 27 11.71 6.72 -1.63
C GLY A 27 10.32 7.37 -1.70
N GLY A 28 10.30 8.64 -2.05
CA GLY A 28 9.08 9.47 -2.11
C GLY A 28 8.99 10.44 -0.94
N ASN A 29 7.94 10.38 -0.13
CA ASN A 29 7.76 11.20 1.07
C ASN A 29 8.72 10.79 2.22
N ILE A 30 9.49 9.75 2.01
CA ILE A 30 10.52 9.22 2.93
C ILE A 30 11.82 8.99 2.17
N GLY A 31 12.93 8.95 2.92
CA GLY A 31 14.24 8.56 2.39
C GLY A 31 14.77 9.52 1.33
N THR A 32 15.40 8.95 0.31
CA THR A 32 16.05 9.70 -0.77
C THR A 32 15.06 10.03 -1.88
N PRO A 33 15.04 11.27 -2.40
CA PRO A 33 14.26 11.61 -3.59
C PRO A 33 14.67 10.75 -4.77
N LEU A 34 13.70 10.06 -5.40
CA LEU A 34 14.00 9.13 -6.49
C LEU A 34 14.21 9.79 -7.84
N LEU A 35 13.66 10.99 -8.06
CA LEU A 35 13.72 11.66 -9.36
C LEU A 35 15.15 11.85 -9.88
N PRO A 36 16.16 12.27 -9.08
CA PRO A 36 17.54 12.37 -9.54
C PRO A 36 18.17 11.02 -9.91
N LEU A 37 17.63 9.93 -9.39
CA LEU A 37 18.16 8.57 -9.57
C LEU A 37 17.55 7.85 -10.79
N THR A 38 16.52 8.41 -11.42
CA THR A 38 15.79 7.76 -12.52
C THR A 38 16.68 7.32 -13.69
N ARG A 39 17.78 8.04 -13.96
CA ARG A 39 18.75 7.66 -15.01
C ARG A 39 19.54 6.39 -14.69
N GLN A 40 19.56 5.95 -13.43
CA GLN A 40 20.25 4.74 -12.97
C GLN A 40 19.30 3.54 -12.93
N MET A 41 17.98 3.78 -12.96
CA MET A 41 16.97 2.75 -12.91
C MET A 41 16.86 1.99 -14.24
N LYS A 42 16.69 0.69 -14.16
CA LYS A 42 16.43 -0.18 -15.30
C LYS A 42 14.94 -0.52 -15.36
N GLU A 43 14.45 -0.92 -16.53
CA GLU A 43 13.04 -1.33 -16.71
C GLU A 43 12.66 -2.54 -15.84
N THR A 44 13.62 -3.37 -15.45
CA THR A 44 13.42 -4.53 -14.56
C THR A 44 13.39 -4.18 -13.08
N ASP A 45 13.79 -2.96 -12.72
CA ASP A 45 13.85 -2.53 -11.32
C ASP A 45 12.45 -2.15 -10.82
N LEU A 46 12.27 -2.23 -9.52
CA LEU A 46 11.00 -1.89 -8.86
C LEU A 46 11.17 -0.62 -8.03
N ALA A 47 10.30 0.36 -8.25
CA ALA A 47 10.23 1.55 -7.42
C ALA A 47 9.10 1.39 -6.40
N VAL A 48 9.44 1.46 -5.12
CA VAL A 48 8.48 1.48 -4.00
C VAL A 48 8.44 2.90 -3.46
N VAL A 49 7.30 3.56 -3.62
CA VAL A 49 7.20 5.00 -3.39
C VAL A 49 6.13 5.31 -2.35
N GLU A 50 6.53 5.97 -1.25
CA GLU A 50 5.59 6.57 -0.32
C GLU A 50 5.09 7.90 -0.87
N LEU A 51 3.77 8.09 -0.96
CA LEU A 51 3.16 9.31 -1.46
C LEU A 51 2.20 9.92 -0.43
N SER A 52 2.43 11.20 -0.12
CA SER A 52 1.53 12.03 0.68
C SER A 52 0.32 12.49 -0.14
N SER A 53 -0.71 13.06 0.52
CA SER A 53 -1.85 13.67 -0.18
C SER A 53 -1.44 14.85 -1.06
N PHE A 54 -0.44 15.63 -0.63
CA PHE A 54 0.08 16.76 -1.40
C PHE A 54 0.76 16.34 -2.69
N GLN A 55 1.58 15.29 -2.65
CA GLN A 55 2.22 14.75 -3.84
C GLN A 55 1.20 14.13 -4.80
N LEU A 56 0.10 13.59 -4.28
CA LEU A 56 -0.95 12.98 -5.07
C LEU A 56 -1.92 14.00 -5.68
N MET A 57 -2.07 15.19 -5.09
CA MET A 57 -3.09 16.18 -5.47
C MET A 57 -3.07 16.50 -6.96
N ASP A 58 -1.88 16.73 -7.52
CA ASP A 58 -1.70 17.08 -8.94
C ASP A 58 -1.28 15.90 -9.81
N MET A 59 -1.19 14.70 -9.24
CA MET A 59 -0.74 13.51 -9.95
C MET A 59 -1.81 13.02 -10.92
N LYS A 60 -1.44 12.89 -12.21
CA LYS A 60 -2.33 12.44 -13.31
C LYS A 60 -1.90 11.10 -13.91
N ARG A 61 -1.07 10.36 -13.19
CA ARG A 61 -0.69 8.97 -13.51
C ARG A 61 -0.68 8.19 -12.22
N SER A 62 -1.17 6.96 -12.25
CA SER A 62 -1.16 6.07 -11.10
C SER A 62 -0.11 4.97 -11.28
N PRO A 63 0.52 4.49 -10.20
CA PRO A 63 1.39 3.32 -10.28
C PRO A 63 0.57 2.08 -10.65
N GLN A 64 1.22 1.09 -11.22
CA GLN A 64 0.57 -0.18 -11.57
C GLN A 64 0.03 -0.92 -10.34
N ARG A 65 0.72 -0.79 -9.20
CA ARG A 65 0.28 -1.34 -7.90
C ARG A 65 0.13 -0.20 -6.91
N ALA A 66 -1.04 -0.06 -6.33
CA ALA A 66 -1.38 0.98 -5.37
C ALA A 66 -1.89 0.39 -4.07
N VAL A 67 -1.49 0.99 -2.94
CA VAL A 67 -1.97 0.63 -1.60
C VAL A 67 -2.52 1.86 -0.92
N VAL A 68 -3.72 1.76 -0.34
CA VAL A 68 -4.27 2.73 0.62
C VAL A 68 -4.47 2.02 1.95
N THR A 69 -3.63 2.33 2.94
CA THR A 69 -3.60 1.62 4.22
C THR A 69 -4.84 1.89 5.08
N ASN A 70 -5.17 3.17 5.22
CA ASN A 70 -6.34 3.66 5.95
C ASN A 70 -6.54 5.14 5.64
N LEU A 71 -7.72 5.67 5.92
CA LEU A 71 -8.02 7.08 5.89
C LEU A 71 -8.76 7.49 7.17
N ALA A 72 -8.23 8.48 7.84
CA ALA A 72 -8.82 9.12 9.00
C ALA A 72 -8.79 10.65 8.82
N PRO A 73 -9.62 11.42 9.51
CA PRO A 73 -9.55 12.87 9.50
C PRO A 73 -8.20 13.35 10.03
N ASN A 74 -7.27 13.66 9.11
CA ASN A 74 -5.95 14.20 9.38
C ASN A 74 -5.65 15.31 8.38
N HIS A 75 -4.78 16.27 8.77
CA HIS A 75 -4.34 17.36 7.90
C HIS A 75 -5.47 18.26 7.36
N LEU A 76 -6.58 18.39 8.11
CA LEU A 76 -7.69 19.30 7.76
C LEU A 76 -7.34 20.77 7.96
N ASP A 77 -6.20 21.06 8.55
CA ASP A 77 -5.57 22.38 8.64
C ASP A 77 -5.01 22.87 7.30
N ILE A 78 -4.76 21.94 6.36
CA ILE A 78 -4.13 22.25 5.07
C ILE A 78 -5.07 21.92 3.89
N HIS A 79 -5.83 20.82 3.95
CA HIS A 79 -6.88 20.52 3.00
C HIS A 79 -8.14 21.31 3.34
N LYS A 80 -8.82 21.80 2.32
CA LYS A 80 -10.07 22.56 2.49
C LYS A 80 -11.11 21.81 3.30
N ASP A 81 -11.21 20.49 3.06
CA ASP A 81 -12.12 19.59 3.74
C ASP A 81 -11.64 18.12 3.57
N MET A 82 -12.37 17.22 4.23
CA MET A 82 -12.10 15.79 4.15
C MET A 82 -12.28 15.22 2.73
N GLN A 83 -13.18 15.81 1.94
CA GLN A 83 -13.43 15.36 0.57
C GLN A 83 -12.21 15.62 -0.32
N GLU A 84 -11.61 16.80 -0.26
CA GLU A 84 -10.40 17.14 -1.00
C GLU A 84 -9.25 16.22 -0.61
N TYR A 85 -9.07 15.93 0.69
CA TYR A 85 -8.07 15.00 1.19
C TYR A 85 -8.26 13.58 0.62
N VAL A 86 -9.50 13.08 0.64
CA VAL A 86 -9.85 11.76 0.08
C VAL A 86 -9.62 11.75 -1.43
N ASP A 87 -10.05 12.78 -2.15
CA ASP A 87 -9.93 12.86 -3.60
C ASP A 87 -8.48 12.97 -4.06
N ALA A 88 -7.64 13.70 -3.33
CA ALA A 88 -6.20 13.73 -3.57
C ALA A 88 -5.60 12.32 -3.46
N LYS A 89 -5.93 11.56 -2.41
CA LYS A 89 -5.41 10.20 -2.23
C LYS A 89 -5.94 9.21 -3.25
N LYS A 90 -7.14 9.38 -3.79
CA LYS A 90 -7.66 8.54 -4.88
C LYS A 90 -6.82 8.63 -6.15
N ASN A 91 -6.05 9.69 -6.36
CA ASN A 91 -5.18 9.82 -7.53
C ASN A 91 -4.10 8.72 -7.58
N ILE A 92 -3.81 8.04 -6.46
CA ILE A 92 -2.89 6.89 -6.47
C ILE A 92 -3.41 5.73 -7.34
N PHE A 93 -4.71 5.62 -7.55
CA PHE A 93 -5.32 4.54 -8.36
C PHE A 93 -6.28 5.04 -9.46
N ARG A 94 -6.71 6.30 -9.41
CA ARG A 94 -7.72 6.87 -10.34
C ARG A 94 -7.34 6.69 -11.80
N TYR A 95 -6.07 6.73 -12.12
CA TYR A 95 -5.54 6.65 -13.48
C TYR A 95 -4.92 5.28 -13.81
N GLN A 96 -5.16 4.26 -13.00
CA GLN A 96 -4.82 2.88 -13.35
C GLN A 96 -5.69 2.41 -14.51
N ASP A 97 -5.11 1.59 -15.38
CA ASP A 97 -5.83 0.83 -16.39
C ASP A 97 -6.32 -0.52 -15.83
N GLY A 98 -6.92 -1.35 -16.69
CA GLY A 98 -7.44 -2.67 -16.32
C GLY A 98 -6.40 -3.67 -15.80
N SER A 99 -5.10 -3.42 -16.02
CA SER A 99 -4.00 -4.26 -15.52
C SER A 99 -3.55 -3.89 -14.11
N GLY A 100 -4.02 -2.75 -13.58
CA GLY A 100 -3.62 -2.23 -12.27
C GLY A 100 -4.11 -3.09 -11.10
N LEU A 101 -3.35 -3.09 -10.01
CA LEU A 101 -3.72 -3.69 -8.73
C LEU A 101 -3.92 -2.59 -7.68
N LEU A 102 -5.10 -2.55 -7.09
CA LEU A 102 -5.44 -1.69 -5.95
C LEU A 102 -5.63 -2.54 -4.70
N VAL A 103 -4.87 -2.21 -3.65
CA VAL A 103 -4.94 -2.87 -2.34
C VAL A 103 -5.54 -1.92 -1.31
N LEU A 104 -6.58 -2.37 -0.62
CA LEU A 104 -7.39 -1.57 0.29
C LEU A 104 -7.63 -2.27 1.63
N ASN A 105 -7.77 -1.47 2.67
CA ASN A 105 -8.20 -1.94 4.00
C ASN A 105 -9.72 -2.04 4.05
N ALA A 106 -10.26 -3.24 4.23
CA ALA A 106 -11.69 -3.47 4.37
C ALA A 106 -12.24 -3.05 5.74
N ASP A 107 -11.37 -2.93 6.74
CA ASP A 107 -11.74 -2.53 8.11
C ASP A 107 -11.87 -0.99 8.27
N ASN A 108 -11.56 -0.23 7.23
CA ASN A 108 -11.68 1.22 7.22
C ASN A 108 -12.82 1.64 6.28
N ASP A 109 -13.86 2.26 6.81
CA ASP A 109 -15.10 2.57 6.09
C ASP A 109 -14.87 3.37 4.81
N ILE A 110 -13.90 4.28 4.80
CA ILE A 110 -13.62 5.12 3.65
C ILE A 110 -12.94 4.29 2.55
N THR A 111 -11.89 3.55 2.89
CA THR A 111 -11.15 2.76 1.90
C THR A 111 -11.95 1.55 1.41
N ALA A 112 -12.80 0.97 2.24
CA ALA A 112 -13.68 -0.14 1.87
C ALA A 112 -14.66 0.22 0.73
N ALA A 113 -15.00 1.51 0.61
CA ALA A 113 -15.88 2.02 -0.45
C ALA A 113 -15.16 2.28 -1.79
N PHE A 114 -13.82 2.25 -1.83
CA PHE A 114 -13.08 2.54 -3.05
C PHE A 114 -13.13 1.37 -4.04
N ARG A 115 -13.08 1.72 -5.32
CA ARG A 115 -12.98 0.76 -6.43
C ARG A 115 -12.01 1.32 -7.46
N GLY A 116 -11.09 0.48 -7.94
CA GLY A 116 -10.18 0.79 -9.04
C GLY A 116 -10.72 0.30 -10.39
N ASN A 117 -10.05 0.64 -11.46
CA ASN A 117 -10.38 0.19 -12.82
C ASN A 117 -9.85 -1.23 -13.11
N GLY A 118 -8.84 -1.68 -12.37
CA GLY A 118 -8.25 -3.02 -12.48
C GLY A 118 -8.68 -3.94 -11.34
N THR A 119 -7.78 -4.84 -10.95
CA THR A 119 -8.01 -5.76 -9.84
C THR A 119 -7.99 -5.01 -8.52
N THR A 120 -9.03 -5.14 -7.72
CA THR A 120 -9.06 -4.65 -6.34
C THR A 120 -8.96 -5.83 -5.37
N ARG A 121 -8.00 -5.77 -4.44
CA ARG A 121 -7.80 -6.74 -3.37
C ARG A 121 -7.99 -6.05 -2.03
N PHE A 122 -8.67 -6.73 -1.12
CA PHE A 122 -8.88 -6.25 0.23
C PHE A 122 -8.06 -7.06 1.23
N PHE A 123 -7.55 -6.38 2.25
CA PHE A 123 -7.10 -7.04 3.48
C PHE A 123 -8.00 -6.64 4.64
N SER A 124 -8.18 -7.53 5.60
CA SER A 124 -8.98 -7.30 6.80
C SER A 124 -8.43 -8.09 7.99
N ARG A 125 -8.27 -7.41 9.11
CA ARG A 125 -7.94 -8.04 10.38
C ARG A 125 -9.19 -8.57 11.11
N LYS A 126 -10.37 -8.02 10.78
CA LYS A 126 -11.63 -8.27 11.50
C LYS A 126 -12.55 -9.26 10.80
N GLY A 127 -12.38 -9.47 9.52
CA GLY A 127 -13.29 -10.30 8.74
C GLY A 127 -12.63 -10.97 7.54
N MET A 128 -13.44 -11.70 6.77
CA MET A 128 -12.97 -12.37 5.55
C MET A 128 -12.58 -11.37 4.48
N ALA A 129 -11.40 -11.54 3.92
CA ALA A 129 -10.85 -10.74 2.83
C ALA A 129 -9.85 -11.58 2.02
N TYR A 130 -9.29 -11.00 0.95
CA TYR A 130 -8.26 -11.69 0.16
C TYR A 130 -7.01 -12.02 0.99
N VAL A 131 -6.61 -11.10 1.87
CA VAL A 131 -5.68 -11.36 2.96
C VAL A 131 -6.40 -11.09 4.28
N CYS A 132 -6.49 -12.08 5.15
CA CYS A 132 -7.18 -11.99 6.43
C CYS A 132 -6.43 -12.77 7.51
N ILE A 133 -6.94 -12.74 8.74
CA ILE A 133 -6.40 -13.52 9.85
C ILE A 133 -7.34 -14.71 10.11
N GLU A 134 -6.77 -15.90 10.09
CA GLU A 134 -7.44 -17.15 10.47
C GLU A 134 -6.60 -17.82 11.57
N ASP A 135 -7.18 -18.10 12.71
CA ASP A 135 -6.54 -18.75 13.87
C ASP A 135 -5.17 -18.14 14.26
N GLY A 136 -5.06 -16.80 14.20
CA GLY A 136 -3.83 -16.10 14.54
C GLY A 136 -2.75 -16.15 13.45
N VAL A 137 -3.08 -16.57 12.24
CA VAL A 137 -2.20 -16.63 11.08
C VAL A 137 -2.71 -15.69 10.00
N ILE A 138 -1.83 -14.88 9.41
CA ILE A 138 -2.16 -14.14 8.20
C ILE A 138 -2.25 -15.14 7.05
N CYS A 139 -3.44 -15.22 6.44
CA CYS A 139 -3.74 -16.08 5.31
C CYS A 139 -4.00 -15.24 4.06
N ARG A 140 -3.56 -15.71 2.90
CA ARG A 140 -3.84 -15.16 1.58
C ARG A 140 -4.66 -16.14 0.78
N ASN A 141 -5.91 -15.79 0.47
CA ASN A 141 -6.85 -16.66 -0.24
C ASN A 141 -6.91 -18.07 0.38
N GLY A 142 -7.06 -18.14 1.72
CA GLY A 142 -7.11 -19.37 2.53
C GLY A 142 -5.77 -20.10 2.70
N LYS A 143 -4.66 -19.57 2.15
CA LYS A 143 -3.32 -20.18 2.34
C LYS A 143 -2.57 -19.46 3.46
N PRO A 144 -2.05 -20.17 4.47
CA PRO A 144 -1.28 -19.58 5.55
C PRO A 144 0.03 -19.00 5.04
N ILE A 145 0.37 -17.79 5.50
CA ILE A 145 1.58 -17.05 5.12
C ILE A 145 2.47 -16.79 6.33
N LEU A 146 1.94 -16.18 7.40
CA LEU A 146 2.73 -15.72 8.53
C LEU A 146 1.91 -15.76 9.82
N PRO A 147 2.35 -16.47 10.87
CA PRO A 147 1.73 -16.36 12.19
C PRO A 147 1.89 -14.94 12.74
N THR A 148 0.81 -14.36 13.28
CA THR A 148 0.84 -12.97 13.79
C THR A 148 1.81 -12.80 14.97
N LYS A 149 2.08 -13.86 15.73
CA LYS A 149 3.06 -13.89 16.83
C LYS A 149 4.51 -13.72 16.36
N ASP A 150 4.79 -14.01 15.10
CA ASP A 150 6.14 -13.93 14.51
C ASP A 150 6.41 -12.53 13.90
N ILE A 151 5.44 -11.63 13.99
CA ILE A 151 5.61 -10.22 13.59
C ILE A 151 6.47 -9.51 14.63
N LEU A 152 7.67 -9.08 14.22
CA LEU A 152 8.65 -8.46 15.11
C LEU A 152 8.31 -7.02 15.50
N ILE A 153 7.55 -6.30 14.68
CA ILE A 153 7.18 -4.91 14.93
C ILE A 153 5.94 -4.88 15.82
N PRO A 154 6.02 -4.36 17.06
CA PRO A 154 4.91 -4.39 17.99
C PRO A 154 3.74 -3.49 17.55
N GLY A 155 2.54 -3.86 17.96
CA GLY A 155 1.32 -3.10 17.71
C GLY A 155 0.40 -3.70 16.66
N VAL A 156 -0.91 -3.66 16.97
CA VAL A 156 -1.96 -4.29 16.14
C VAL A 156 -2.03 -3.69 14.73
N HIS A 157 -1.77 -2.39 14.60
CA HIS A 157 -1.72 -1.69 13.31
C HIS A 157 -0.58 -2.19 12.40
N ASN A 158 0.48 -2.77 12.98
CA ASN A 158 1.54 -3.35 12.17
C ASN A 158 1.13 -4.66 11.51
N ILE A 159 0.21 -5.41 12.09
CA ILE A 159 -0.39 -6.57 11.43
C ILE A 159 -1.07 -6.13 10.12
N GLU A 160 -1.81 -5.02 10.15
CA GLU A 160 -2.46 -4.45 8.96
C GLU A 160 -1.42 -4.00 7.90
N ASN A 161 -0.30 -3.41 8.33
CA ASN A 161 0.80 -3.03 7.45
C ASN A 161 1.43 -4.26 6.75
N TYR A 162 1.65 -5.36 7.49
CA TYR A 162 2.10 -6.63 6.91
C TYR A 162 1.08 -7.19 5.91
N MET A 163 -0.20 -7.20 6.25
CA MET A 163 -1.26 -7.69 5.37
C MET A 163 -1.33 -6.87 4.07
N ALA A 164 -1.21 -5.55 4.15
CA ALA A 164 -1.14 -4.67 2.99
C ALA A 164 0.07 -4.98 2.10
N ALA A 165 1.26 -5.16 2.72
CA ALA A 165 2.49 -5.50 2.01
C ALA A 165 2.39 -6.88 1.33
N ILE A 166 1.93 -7.91 2.05
CA ILE A 166 1.72 -9.28 1.53
C ILE A 166 0.76 -9.26 0.33
N THR A 167 -0.30 -8.43 0.40
CA THR A 167 -1.28 -8.34 -0.67
C THR A 167 -0.69 -7.71 -1.94
N VAL A 168 0.07 -6.64 -1.81
CA VAL A 168 0.56 -5.89 -2.97
C VAL A 168 1.73 -6.56 -3.69
N VAL A 169 2.54 -7.37 -2.98
CA VAL A 169 3.67 -8.09 -3.58
C VAL A 169 3.27 -9.41 -4.25
N GLU A 170 1.98 -9.76 -4.23
CA GLU A 170 1.49 -10.98 -4.88
C GLU A 170 1.98 -11.11 -6.31
N GLY A 171 2.50 -12.29 -6.65
CA GLY A 171 3.06 -12.58 -7.99
C GLY A 171 4.42 -11.92 -8.27
N LEU A 172 4.96 -11.14 -7.33
CA LEU A 172 6.32 -10.59 -7.40
C LEU A 172 7.29 -11.34 -6.49
N VAL A 173 6.76 -11.99 -5.46
CA VAL A 173 7.48 -12.84 -4.51
C VAL A 173 6.85 -14.23 -4.46
N SER A 174 7.67 -15.23 -4.12
CA SER A 174 7.28 -16.65 -3.99
C SER A 174 6.52 -16.94 -2.69
#